data_b3ea99831771cd6c991a460c6abe64a8
#
_entry.id   b3ea99831771cd6c991a460c6abe64a8
#
_cell.length_a   1.000
_cell.length_b   1.000
_cell.length_c   1.000
_cell.angle_alpha   90.00
_cell.angle_beta   90.00
_cell.angle_gamma   90.00
#
_symmetry.space_group_name_H-M   'P 1'
#
loop_
_entity.id
_entity.type
_entity.pdbx_description
1 polymer ?
#
loop_
_entity_poly.entity_id
_entity_poly.type
_entity_poly.pdbx_seq_one_letter_code
_entity_poly.pdbx_strand_id
1 'polypeptide(L)'
;MSFTAKDVASLRATTGAGMMDCKKALEENGGDIEASKQWLREKGLAASAKRDDRESAQGVVAVKVTGNVAAIVKLKCETDFVAGSDQFIAEAETLVDLVIAKGEAAVSERNQQLEDLKILLKEKIDLGDVVRFEAASGNVLDLYSHIQGGRGVNGVIVEMAGATQELAHDIAVHIAFARPKYLKKDDVPADVIAAERATLETVTRNEGKPEAAIGKIVDGRVQGFFKDICLLEQPYAKDDKQSVAQVIGKSTIVSYSQVEIG
;
A
#
# COMPACT_ATOMS: atom_id res chain seq x y z
N MET A 1 28.20 2.68 -41.72
CA MET A 1 27.19 2.88 -40.65
C MET A 1 26.19 3.86 -41.11
N SER A 2 24.94 3.48 -41.26
CA SER A 2 23.95 4.41 -41.84
C SER A 2 22.69 4.45 -40.98
N PHE A 3 22.80 5.01 -39.82
CA PHE A 3 21.64 5.50 -39.08
C PHE A 3 21.71 7.04 -39.02
N THR A 4 20.57 7.68 -38.92
CA THR A 4 20.42 9.15 -38.95
C THR A 4 20.03 9.66 -37.56
N ALA A 5 20.10 10.98 -37.36
CA ALA A 5 19.55 11.60 -36.14
C ALA A 5 18.04 11.31 -35.95
N LYS A 6 17.31 11.09 -37.06
CA LYS A 6 15.90 10.70 -37.03
C LYS A 6 15.70 9.31 -36.47
N ASP A 7 16.59 8.37 -36.78
CA ASP A 7 16.54 7.00 -36.25
C ASP A 7 16.81 7.01 -34.72
N VAL A 8 17.78 7.83 -34.27
CA VAL A 8 18.03 8.04 -32.82
C VAL A 8 16.80 8.61 -32.13
N ALA A 9 16.15 9.61 -32.74
CA ALA A 9 14.93 10.21 -32.16
C ALA A 9 13.76 9.22 -32.13
N SER A 10 13.59 8.42 -33.19
CA SER A 10 12.57 7.36 -33.27
C SER A 10 12.80 6.27 -32.22
N LEU A 11 14.04 5.79 -32.07
CA LEU A 11 14.41 4.79 -31.06
C LEU A 11 14.16 5.34 -29.64
N ARG A 12 14.50 6.60 -29.40
CA ARG A 12 14.19 7.27 -28.12
C ARG A 12 12.70 7.36 -27.85
N ALA A 13 11.90 7.76 -28.85
CA ALA A 13 10.44 7.88 -28.70
C ALA A 13 9.79 6.54 -28.35
N THR A 14 10.32 5.43 -28.87
CA THR A 14 9.78 4.08 -28.64
C THR A 14 10.29 3.41 -27.37
N THR A 15 11.51 3.76 -26.90
CA THR A 15 12.15 3.09 -25.76
C THR A 15 12.24 3.94 -24.50
N GLY A 16 12.03 5.24 -24.59
CA GLY A 16 12.25 6.19 -23.50
C GLY A 16 13.73 6.34 -23.08
N ALA A 17 14.66 5.64 -23.72
CA ALA A 17 16.08 5.68 -23.37
C ALA A 17 16.71 7.06 -23.67
N GLY A 18 17.84 7.35 -23.01
CA GLY A 18 18.56 8.60 -23.25
C GLY A 18 19.09 8.70 -24.70
N MET A 19 19.18 9.93 -25.26
CA MET A 19 19.65 10.15 -26.63
C MET A 19 21.01 9.50 -26.92
N MET A 20 21.94 9.59 -25.97
CA MET A 20 23.28 9.00 -26.12
C MET A 20 23.26 7.46 -26.03
N ASP A 21 22.37 6.90 -25.21
CA ASP A 21 22.18 5.45 -25.12
C ASP A 21 21.57 4.92 -26.42
N CYS A 22 20.58 5.61 -27.00
CA CYS A 22 20.00 5.26 -28.31
C CYS A 22 21.03 5.33 -29.43
N LYS A 23 21.85 6.39 -29.45
CA LYS A 23 22.94 6.52 -30.44
C LYS A 23 23.92 5.34 -30.31
N LYS A 24 24.37 5.04 -29.09
CA LYS A 24 25.29 3.93 -28.82
C LYS A 24 24.68 2.59 -29.21
N ALA A 25 23.42 2.35 -28.92
CA ALA A 25 22.73 1.14 -29.34
C ALA A 25 22.71 0.95 -30.84
N LEU A 26 22.43 1.99 -31.59
CA LEU A 26 22.48 1.96 -33.07
C LEU A 26 23.91 1.76 -33.61
N GLU A 27 24.93 2.34 -32.96
CA GLU A 27 26.33 2.12 -33.30
C GLU A 27 26.74 0.65 -33.14
N GLU A 28 26.42 0.07 -31.98
CA GLU A 28 26.77 -1.32 -31.63
C GLU A 28 26.01 -2.36 -32.50
N ASN A 29 24.81 -2.01 -32.99
CA ASN A 29 23.96 -2.90 -33.76
C ASN A 29 23.87 -2.52 -35.25
N GLY A 30 24.87 -1.79 -35.78
CA GLY A 30 24.98 -1.47 -37.22
C GLY A 30 23.80 -0.68 -37.78
N GLY A 31 23.01 0.01 -36.96
CA GLY A 31 21.84 0.80 -37.35
C GLY A 31 20.52 0.00 -37.33
N ASP A 32 20.54 -1.28 -36.93
CA ASP A 32 19.33 -2.09 -36.79
C ASP A 32 18.52 -1.62 -35.56
N ILE A 33 17.28 -1.17 -35.79
CA ILE A 33 16.42 -0.59 -34.77
C ILE A 33 15.92 -1.65 -33.78
N GLU A 34 15.56 -2.84 -34.26
CA GLU A 34 15.03 -3.89 -33.39
C GLU A 34 16.12 -4.51 -32.51
N ALA A 35 17.29 -4.78 -33.10
CA ALA A 35 18.46 -5.21 -32.33
C ALA A 35 18.89 -4.13 -31.31
N SER A 36 18.79 -2.85 -31.66
CA SER A 36 19.10 -1.74 -30.75
C SER A 36 18.10 -1.60 -29.62
N LYS A 37 16.80 -1.85 -29.83
CA LYS A 37 15.81 -1.94 -28.77
C LYS A 37 16.13 -3.07 -27.78
N GLN A 38 16.44 -4.24 -28.31
CA GLN A 38 16.80 -5.39 -27.49
C GLN A 38 18.07 -5.12 -26.67
N TRP A 39 19.09 -4.55 -27.27
CA TRP A 39 20.34 -4.15 -26.59
C TRP A 39 20.10 -3.13 -25.47
N LEU A 40 19.25 -2.11 -25.72
CA LEU A 40 18.86 -1.11 -24.72
C LEU A 40 18.12 -1.76 -23.56
N ARG A 41 17.24 -2.72 -23.83
CA ARG A 41 16.50 -3.45 -22.83
C ARG A 41 17.43 -4.30 -21.95
N GLU A 42 18.33 -5.09 -22.54
CA GLU A 42 19.29 -5.91 -21.81
C GLU A 42 20.20 -5.06 -20.91
N LYS A 43 20.69 -3.94 -21.45
CA LYS A 43 21.47 -2.96 -20.68
C LYS A 43 20.65 -2.33 -19.54
N GLY A 44 19.38 -2.04 -19.79
CA GLY A 44 18.44 -1.51 -18.82
C GLY A 44 18.18 -2.49 -17.69
N LEU A 45 17.95 -3.78 -18.00
CA LEU A 45 17.78 -4.85 -17.01
C LEU A 45 19.03 -5.02 -16.14
N ALA A 46 20.22 -5.06 -16.74
CA ALA A 46 21.48 -5.13 -16.00
C ALA A 46 21.71 -3.92 -15.07
N ALA A 47 21.25 -2.74 -15.48
CA ALA A 47 21.29 -1.53 -14.65
C ALA A 47 20.20 -1.53 -13.57
N SER A 48 19.04 -2.13 -13.84
CA SER A 48 17.94 -2.30 -12.86
C SER A 48 18.38 -3.24 -11.74
N ALA A 49 18.93 -4.39 -12.06
CA ALA A 49 19.41 -5.37 -11.06
C ALA A 49 20.42 -4.77 -10.05
N LYS A 50 21.22 -3.78 -10.46
CA LYS A 50 22.14 -3.08 -9.54
C LYS A 50 21.42 -2.15 -8.53
N ARG A 51 20.12 -1.94 -8.68
CA ARG A 51 19.31 -1.10 -7.79
C ARG A 51 18.46 -1.92 -6.83
N ASP A 52 18.44 -3.24 -6.93
CA ASP A 52 17.57 -4.11 -6.11
C ASP A 52 17.84 -3.99 -4.61
N ASP A 53 19.06 -3.61 -4.21
CA ASP A 53 19.43 -3.40 -2.81
C ASP A 53 19.05 -1.98 -2.27
N ARG A 54 18.52 -1.10 -3.12
CA ARG A 54 18.14 0.26 -2.68
C ARG A 54 16.82 0.23 -1.92
N GLU A 55 16.63 1.20 -1.03
CA GLU A 55 15.38 1.40 -0.32
C GLU A 55 14.32 2.00 -1.25
N SER A 56 13.08 1.50 -1.17
CA SER A 56 11.90 2.01 -1.88
C SER A 56 10.84 2.42 -0.86
N ALA A 57 11.00 3.61 -0.27
CA ALA A 57 10.14 4.13 0.78
C ALA A 57 8.97 5.00 0.27
N GLN A 58 9.00 5.39 -1.00
CA GLN A 58 7.95 6.15 -1.66
C GLN A 58 7.03 5.24 -2.50
N GLY A 59 5.95 5.77 -3.04
CA GLY A 59 5.06 4.99 -3.89
C GLY A 59 3.65 5.53 -4.01
N VAL A 60 2.76 4.65 -4.50
CA VAL A 60 1.32 4.87 -4.67
C VAL A 60 0.56 3.71 -4.05
N VAL A 61 -0.53 4.02 -3.39
CA VAL A 61 -1.58 3.07 -3.00
C VAL A 61 -2.80 3.33 -3.88
N ALA A 62 -3.05 2.42 -4.82
CA ALA A 62 -4.27 2.40 -5.61
C ALA A 62 -5.33 1.57 -4.88
N VAL A 63 -6.54 2.11 -4.72
CA VAL A 63 -7.66 1.41 -4.07
C VAL A 63 -8.93 1.62 -4.88
N LYS A 64 -9.69 0.54 -5.08
CA LYS A 64 -10.90 0.57 -5.90
C LYS A 64 -11.96 -0.42 -5.42
N VAL A 65 -13.22 -0.06 -5.61
CA VAL A 65 -14.39 -0.93 -5.41
C VAL A 65 -15.16 -1.03 -6.72
N THR A 66 -15.55 -2.25 -7.11
CA THR A 66 -16.40 -2.52 -8.27
C THR A 66 -17.41 -3.60 -7.89
N GLY A 67 -18.68 -3.21 -7.76
CA GLY A 67 -19.73 -4.12 -7.27
C GLY A 67 -19.45 -4.59 -5.84
N ASN A 68 -19.34 -5.91 -5.67
CA ASN A 68 -19.02 -6.54 -4.39
C ASN A 68 -17.52 -6.87 -4.23
N VAL A 69 -16.66 -6.38 -5.11
CA VAL A 69 -15.21 -6.62 -5.05
C VAL A 69 -14.47 -5.31 -4.79
N ALA A 70 -13.53 -5.34 -3.86
CA ALA A 70 -12.59 -4.25 -3.62
C ALA A 70 -11.15 -4.76 -3.68
N ALA A 71 -10.23 -3.91 -4.09
CA ALA A 71 -8.81 -4.22 -4.07
C ALA A 71 -7.96 -3.01 -3.67
N ILE A 72 -6.80 -3.30 -3.08
CA ILE A 72 -5.71 -2.35 -2.84
C ILE A 72 -4.44 -2.92 -3.48
N VAL A 73 -3.70 -2.07 -4.15
CA VAL A 73 -2.36 -2.39 -4.65
C VAL A 73 -1.41 -1.29 -4.23
N LYS A 74 -0.30 -1.66 -3.61
CA LYS A 74 0.80 -0.78 -3.25
C LYS A 74 1.94 -0.98 -4.24
N LEU A 75 2.30 0.07 -4.96
CA LEU A 75 3.47 0.09 -5.82
C LEU A 75 4.50 1.06 -5.22
N LYS A 76 5.74 0.56 -4.99
CA LYS A 76 6.80 1.30 -4.30
C LYS A 76 7.88 1.76 -5.27
N CYS A 77 8.52 2.90 -4.96
CA CYS A 77 9.67 3.45 -5.68
C CYS A 77 10.61 4.21 -4.72
N GLU A 78 11.73 4.73 -5.26
CA GLU A 78 12.74 5.40 -4.44
C GLU A 78 12.32 6.85 -4.08
N THR A 79 11.74 7.61 -5.05
CA THR A 79 11.44 9.04 -4.88
C THR A 79 9.97 9.38 -5.02
N ASP A 80 9.58 10.51 -4.41
CA ASP A 80 8.26 11.11 -4.56
C ASP A 80 8.01 11.64 -5.98
N PHE A 81 9.06 12.03 -6.72
CA PHE A 81 8.96 12.44 -8.12
C PHE A 81 8.45 11.29 -9.01
N VAL A 82 9.02 10.11 -8.88
CA VAL A 82 8.57 8.91 -9.61
C VAL A 82 7.19 8.50 -9.14
N ALA A 83 6.94 8.49 -7.83
CA ALA A 83 5.63 8.16 -7.26
C ALA A 83 4.52 9.10 -7.77
N GLY A 84 4.83 10.37 -8.04
CA GLY A 84 3.90 11.37 -8.59
C GLY A 84 3.80 11.38 -10.12
N SER A 85 4.55 10.53 -10.84
CA SER A 85 4.50 10.52 -12.30
C SER A 85 3.26 9.81 -12.83
N ASP A 86 2.69 10.34 -13.93
CA ASP A 86 1.47 9.78 -14.55
C ASP A 86 1.63 8.29 -14.91
N GLN A 87 2.82 7.90 -15.38
CA GLN A 87 3.10 6.53 -15.79
C GLN A 87 3.10 5.56 -14.61
N PHE A 88 3.64 5.99 -13.48
CA PHE A 88 3.70 5.18 -12.26
C PHE A 88 2.31 5.03 -11.63
N ILE A 89 1.56 6.12 -11.57
CA ILE A 89 0.17 6.12 -11.07
C ILE A 89 -0.71 5.24 -11.98
N ALA A 90 -0.61 5.40 -13.31
CA ALA A 90 -1.39 4.60 -14.26
C ALA A 90 -1.10 3.09 -14.17
N GLU A 91 0.15 2.70 -13.88
CA GLU A 91 0.48 1.29 -13.67
C GLU A 91 -0.16 0.76 -12.38
N ALA A 92 -0.14 1.51 -11.28
CA ALA A 92 -0.80 1.12 -10.03
C ALA A 92 -2.33 0.98 -10.22
N GLU A 93 -2.96 1.88 -10.97
CA GLU A 93 -4.38 1.80 -11.33
C GLU A 93 -4.69 0.58 -12.21
N THR A 94 -3.80 0.26 -13.16
CA THR A 94 -3.92 -0.94 -14.00
C THR A 94 -3.83 -2.22 -13.16
N LEU A 95 -2.92 -2.25 -12.20
CA LEU A 95 -2.74 -3.39 -11.30
C LEU A 95 -3.98 -3.60 -10.41
N VAL A 96 -4.55 -2.54 -9.83
CA VAL A 96 -5.74 -2.67 -8.98
C VAL A 96 -6.95 -3.14 -9.78
N ASP A 97 -7.12 -2.68 -11.03
CA ASP A 97 -8.17 -3.16 -11.93
C ASP A 97 -8.00 -4.65 -12.27
N LEU A 98 -6.77 -5.07 -12.50
CA LEU A 98 -6.45 -6.47 -12.79
C LEU A 98 -6.76 -7.37 -11.58
N VAL A 99 -6.41 -6.91 -10.36
CA VAL A 99 -6.71 -7.63 -9.10
C VAL A 99 -8.21 -7.76 -8.88
N ILE A 100 -8.98 -6.70 -9.12
CA ILE A 100 -10.45 -6.76 -9.06
C ILE A 100 -10.99 -7.81 -10.01
N ALA A 101 -10.52 -7.80 -11.26
CA ALA A 101 -11.06 -8.65 -12.31
C ALA A 101 -10.67 -10.13 -12.17
N LYS A 102 -9.45 -10.43 -11.72
CA LYS A 102 -8.85 -11.76 -11.81
C LYS A 102 -8.27 -12.31 -10.50
N GLY A 103 -8.20 -11.51 -9.45
CA GLY A 103 -7.59 -11.90 -8.16
C GLY A 103 -6.12 -11.46 -8.02
N GLU A 104 -5.59 -11.60 -6.81
CA GLU A 104 -4.29 -11.08 -6.40
C GLU A 104 -3.12 -11.64 -7.24
N ALA A 105 -3.15 -12.93 -7.57
CA ALA A 105 -2.10 -13.58 -8.35
C ALA A 105 -1.92 -13.00 -9.76
N ALA A 106 -2.95 -12.32 -10.29
CA ALA A 106 -2.96 -11.75 -11.63
C ALA A 106 -1.96 -10.60 -11.81
N VAL A 107 -1.45 -10.01 -10.73
CA VAL A 107 -0.39 -8.99 -10.79
C VAL A 107 0.84 -9.49 -11.55
N SER A 108 1.09 -10.80 -11.54
CA SER A 108 2.19 -11.43 -12.28
C SER A 108 2.08 -11.27 -13.80
N GLU A 109 0.88 -11.05 -14.34
CA GLU A 109 0.66 -10.76 -15.78
C GLU A 109 1.32 -9.42 -16.20
N ARG A 110 1.66 -8.57 -15.21
CA ARG A 110 2.28 -7.24 -15.43
C ARG A 110 3.79 -7.23 -15.14
N ASN A 111 4.41 -8.35 -14.83
CA ASN A 111 5.83 -8.40 -14.49
C ASN A 111 6.71 -7.75 -15.58
N GLN A 112 6.40 -7.97 -16.86
CA GLN A 112 7.17 -7.38 -17.96
C GLN A 112 7.05 -5.86 -17.97
N GLN A 113 5.86 -5.33 -17.75
CA GLN A 113 5.59 -3.89 -17.73
C GLN A 113 6.25 -3.22 -16.52
N LEU A 114 6.28 -3.89 -15.37
CA LEU A 114 7.00 -3.42 -14.19
C LEU A 114 8.51 -3.35 -14.45
N GLU A 115 9.09 -4.35 -15.12
CA GLU A 115 10.50 -4.30 -15.52
C GLU A 115 10.78 -3.16 -16.53
N ASP A 116 9.91 -2.97 -17.51
CA ASP A 116 10.03 -1.87 -18.46
C ASP A 116 9.91 -0.51 -17.76
N LEU A 117 9.04 -0.41 -16.74
CA LEU A 117 8.90 0.80 -15.93
C LEU A 117 10.15 1.11 -15.09
N LYS A 118 10.79 0.07 -14.48
CA LYS A 118 12.09 0.20 -13.78
C LYS A 118 13.20 0.73 -14.70
N ILE A 119 13.21 0.27 -15.95
CA ILE A 119 14.19 0.71 -16.96
C ILE A 119 13.93 2.17 -17.34
N LEU A 120 12.67 2.52 -17.57
CA LEU A 120 12.25 3.85 -18.01
C LEU A 120 12.49 4.90 -16.94
N LEU A 121 12.01 4.65 -15.73
CA LEU A 121 12.07 5.60 -14.61
C LEU A 121 13.42 5.60 -13.89
N LYS A 122 14.26 4.58 -14.13
CA LYS A 122 15.61 4.43 -13.57
C LYS A 122 15.65 4.36 -12.04
N GLU A 123 14.58 3.89 -11.43
CA GLU A 123 14.47 3.65 -10.01
C GLU A 123 14.17 2.17 -9.72
N LYS A 124 14.44 1.76 -8.48
CA LYS A 124 13.88 0.53 -7.94
C LYS A 124 12.37 0.69 -7.83
N ILE A 125 11.63 -0.27 -8.37
CA ILE A 125 10.18 -0.34 -8.29
C ILE A 125 9.82 -1.72 -7.77
N ASP A 126 9.07 -1.78 -6.68
CA ASP A 126 8.63 -3.02 -6.06
C ASP A 126 7.11 -3.05 -5.93
N LEU A 127 6.53 -4.19 -6.21
CA LEU A 127 5.17 -4.50 -5.80
C LEU A 127 5.17 -4.72 -4.27
N GLY A 128 4.37 -3.95 -3.56
CA GLY A 128 4.15 -4.11 -2.12
C GLY A 128 2.90 -4.95 -1.84
N ASP A 129 2.09 -4.50 -0.89
CA ASP A 129 0.88 -5.19 -0.48
C ASP A 129 -0.14 -5.22 -1.64
N VAL A 130 -0.75 -6.39 -1.84
CA VAL A 130 -1.87 -6.63 -2.74
C VAL A 130 -2.98 -7.27 -1.93
N VAL A 131 -4.15 -6.67 -1.92
CA VAL A 131 -5.29 -7.11 -1.12
C VAL A 131 -6.53 -7.12 -1.99
N ARG A 132 -7.35 -8.17 -1.88
CA ARG A 132 -8.65 -8.28 -2.54
C ARG A 132 -9.71 -8.76 -1.57
N PHE A 133 -10.82 -8.04 -1.52
CA PHE A 133 -12.02 -8.43 -0.81
C PHE A 133 -13.13 -8.76 -1.79
N GLU A 134 -13.92 -9.76 -1.45
CA GLU A 134 -15.18 -10.05 -2.13
C GLU A 134 -16.25 -10.15 -1.05
N ALA A 135 -17.06 -9.11 -0.96
CA ALA A 135 -18.07 -9.01 0.08
C ALA A 135 -19.17 -10.05 -0.07
N ALA A 136 -19.61 -10.62 1.04
CA ALA A 136 -20.75 -11.50 1.07
C ALA A 136 -22.03 -10.74 0.65
N SER A 137 -22.99 -11.50 0.08
CA SER A 137 -24.27 -10.91 -0.34
C SER A 137 -24.99 -10.22 0.82
N GLY A 138 -25.37 -8.96 0.59
CA GLY A 138 -26.04 -8.12 1.57
C GLY A 138 -25.10 -7.32 2.50
N ASN A 139 -23.80 -7.54 2.43
CA ASN A 139 -22.83 -6.70 3.11
C ASN A 139 -22.53 -5.45 2.29
N VAL A 140 -22.14 -4.40 3.02
CA VAL A 140 -21.66 -3.14 2.42
C VAL A 140 -20.15 -3.20 2.33
N LEU A 141 -19.62 -2.81 1.17
CA LEU A 141 -18.20 -2.65 0.92
C LEU A 141 -17.93 -1.17 0.63
N ASP A 142 -16.97 -0.58 1.34
CA ASP A 142 -16.56 0.80 1.14
C ASP A 142 -15.05 0.95 1.21
N LEU A 143 -14.56 2.05 0.68
CA LEU A 143 -13.15 2.42 0.68
C LEU A 143 -12.93 3.86 1.16
N TYR A 144 -11.71 4.12 1.61
CA TYR A 144 -11.16 5.45 1.74
C TYR A 144 -9.77 5.50 1.10
N SER A 145 -9.51 6.56 0.34
CA SER A 145 -8.17 6.84 -0.22
C SER A 145 -7.72 8.22 0.22
N HIS A 146 -6.62 8.27 0.96
CA HIS A 146 -5.98 9.53 1.29
C HIS A 146 -5.05 9.95 0.17
N ILE A 147 -5.34 11.09 -0.45
CA ILE A 147 -4.58 11.62 -1.58
C ILE A 147 -3.60 12.69 -1.08
N GLN A 148 -2.33 12.53 -1.43
CA GLN A 148 -1.29 13.53 -1.15
C GLN A 148 -0.42 13.71 -2.39
N GLY A 149 -0.21 14.97 -2.80
CA GLY A 149 0.58 15.26 -4.01
C GLY A 149 0.03 14.61 -5.29
N GLY A 150 -1.31 14.48 -5.40
CA GLY A 150 -1.98 13.92 -6.56
C GLY A 150 -2.01 12.39 -6.63
N ARG A 151 -1.50 11.68 -5.61
CA ARG A 151 -1.48 10.22 -5.55
C ARG A 151 -2.05 9.68 -4.25
N GLY A 152 -2.60 8.47 -4.28
CA GLY A 152 -3.00 7.75 -3.05
C GLY A 152 -1.77 7.36 -2.23
N VAL A 153 -1.79 7.68 -0.94
CA VAL A 153 -0.70 7.32 0.00
C VAL A 153 -1.17 6.45 1.15
N ASN A 154 -2.47 6.38 1.39
CA ASN A 154 -3.10 5.50 2.37
C ASN A 154 -4.45 5.05 1.82
N GLY A 155 -4.66 3.77 1.69
CA GLY A 155 -5.87 3.14 1.19
C GLY A 155 -6.47 2.22 2.25
N VAL A 156 -7.78 2.30 2.43
CA VAL A 156 -8.55 1.45 3.34
C VAL A 156 -9.70 0.81 2.58
N ILE A 157 -9.94 -0.46 2.83
CA ILE A 157 -11.18 -1.16 2.46
C ILE A 157 -11.83 -1.66 3.74
N VAL A 158 -13.16 -1.59 3.83
CA VAL A 158 -13.94 -2.16 4.92
C VAL A 158 -15.16 -2.88 4.38
N GLU A 159 -15.44 -4.07 4.92
CA GLU A 159 -16.67 -4.82 4.72
C GLU A 159 -17.49 -4.80 6.00
N MET A 160 -18.77 -4.42 5.89
CA MET A 160 -19.68 -4.35 7.03
C MET A 160 -20.99 -5.07 6.74
N ALA A 161 -21.48 -5.82 7.73
CA ALA A 161 -22.81 -6.41 7.71
C ALA A 161 -23.81 -5.52 8.46
N GLY A 162 -25.00 -5.32 7.90
CA GLY A 162 -26.07 -4.55 8.51
C GLY A 162 -25.80 -3.05 8.64
N ALA A 163 -24.82 -2.52 7.91
CA ALA A 163 -24.45 -1.11 7.90
C ALA A 163 -25.06 -0.36 6.72
N THR A 164 -25.12 0.96 6.82
CA THR A 164 -25.33 1.85 5.68
C THR A 164 -23.99 2.15 4.99
N GLN A 165 -24.04 2.59 3.73
CA GLN A 165 -22.84 3.01 3.00
C GLN A 165 -22.12 4.17 3.71
N GLU A 166 -22.87 5.12 4.26
CA GLU A 166 -22.31 6.26 5.01
C GLU A 166 -21.56 5.79 6.25
N LEU A 167 -22.11 4.84 7.02
CA LEU A 167 -21.43 4.31 8.20
C LEU A 167 -20.16 3.56 7.80
N ALA A 168 -20.20 2.77 6.73
CA ALA A 168 -19.02 2.04 6.25
C ALA A 168 -17.91 3.01 5.81
N HIS A 169 -18.28 4.09 5.11
CA HIS A 169 -17.35 5.14 4.73
C HIS A 169 -16.72 5.83 5.95
N ASP A 170 -17.52 6.17 6.93
CA ASP A 170 -17.05 6.79 8.16
C ASP A 170 -16.07 5.91 8.95
N ILE A 171 -16.31 4.60 8.94
CA ILE A 171 -15.39 3.64 9.55
C ILE A 171 -14.11 3.51 8.72
N ALA A 172 -14.18 3.52 7.39
CA ALA A 172 -12.98 3.51 6.53
C ALA A 172 -12.09 4.74 6.79
N VAL A 173 -12.70 5.93 6.91
CA VAL A 173 -11.99 7.17 7.28
C VAL A 173 -11.36 7.07 8.67
N HIS A 174 -12.11 6.52 9.66
CA HIS A 174 -11.59 6.31 11.01
C HIS A 174 -10.37 5.38 10.99
N ILE A 175 -10.44 4.26 10.28
CA ILE A 175 -9.33 3.30 10.14
C ILE A 175 -8.09 3.98 9.56
N ALA A 176 -8.26 4.79 8.50
CA ALA A 176 -7.16 5.52 7.87
C ALA A 176 -6.45 6.47 8.84
N PHE A 177 -7.20 7.09 9.76
CA PHE A 177 -6.67 8.00 10.77
C PHE A 177 -6.07 7.27 11.97
N ALA A 178 -6.81 6.31 12.56
CA ALA A 178 -6.48 5.69 13.84
C ALA A 178 -5.55 4.47 13.73
N ARG A 179 -5.37 3.91 12.51
CA ARG A 179 -4.43 2.81 12.20
C ARG A 179 -4.52 1.62 13.15
N PRO A 180 -5.71 1.03 13.36
CA PRO A 180 -5.86 -0.13 14.23
C PRO A 180 -5.09 -1.33 13.67
N LYS A 181 -4.47 -2.10 14.58
CA LYS A 181 -3.75 -3.33 14.21
C LYS A 181 -4.64 -4.55 14.22
N TYR A 182 -5.68 -4.53 15.04
CA TYR A 182 -6.61 -5.65 15.26
C TYR A 182 -8.05 -5.14 15.23
N LEU A 183 -8.99 -6.01 14.86
CA LEU A 183 -10.40 -5.65 14.89
C LEU A 183 -10.91 -5.52 16.34
N LYS A 184 -10.60 -6.52 17.18
CA LYS A 184 -11.07 -6.61 18.57
C LYS A 184 -9.97 -7.19 19.49
N LYS A 185 -10.19 -7.12 20.81
CA LYS A 185 -9.25 -7.62 21.81
C LYS A 185 -8.90 -9.10 21.65
N ASP A 186 -9.89 -9.92 21.29
CA ASP A 186 -9.70 -11.36 21.12
C ASP A 186 -8.77 -11.72 19.96
N ASP A 187 -8.55 -10.80 19.03
CA ASP A 187 -7.66 -10.99 17.87
C ASP A 187 -6.19 -10.68 18.22
N VAL A 188 -5.94 -10.06 19.39
CA VAL A 188 -4.58 -9.73 19.83
C VAL A 188 -3.86 -10.98 20.33
N PRO A 189 -2.69 -11.36 19.77
CA PRO A 189 -1.95 -12.52 20.23
C PRO A 189 -1.59 -12.43 21.72
N ALA A 190 -1.68 -13.56 22.42
CA ALA A 190 -1.46 -13.60 23.88
C ALA A 190 -0.03 -13.18 24.27
N ASP A 191 0.96 -13.47 23.45
CA ASP A 191 2.35 -13.07 23.63
C ASP A 191 2.53 -11.56 23.50
N VAL A 192 1.80 -10.89 22.60
CA VAL A 192 1.79 -9.42 22.47
C VAL A 192 1.22 -8.79 23.74
N ILE A 193 0.10 -9.33 24.27
CA ILE A 193 -0.50 -8.84 25.50
C ILE A 193 0.44 -9.07 26.69
N ALA A 194 1.10 -10.23 26.76
CA ALA A 194 2.04 -10.55 27.85
C ALA A 194 3.28 -9.66 27.81
N ALA A 195 3.83 -9.39 26.63
CA ALA A 195 4.98 -8.51 26.46
C ALA A 195 4.65 -7.06 26.88
N GLU A 196 3.49 -6.54 26.45
CA GLU A 196 3.03 -5.22 26.84
C GLU A 196 2.79 -5.11 28.35
N ARG A 197 2.15 -6.13 28.95
CA ARG A 197 1.94 -6.19 30.41
C ARG A 197 3.26 -6.12 31.19
N ALA A 198 4.27 -6.88 30.78
CA ALA A 198 5.60 -6.87 31.42
C ALA A 198 6.28 -5.49 31.32
N THR A 199 6.15 -4.85 30.16
CA THR A 199 6.63 -3.47 29.94
C THR A 199 5.92 -2.50 30.89
N LEU A 200 4.59 -2.55 30.95
CA LEU A 200 3.78 -1.67 31.80
C LEU A 200 4.03 -1.91 33.30
N GLU A 201 4.29 -3.13 33.73
CA GLU A 201 4.73 -3.42 35.11
C GLU A 201 6.05 -2.75 35.44
N THR A 202 7.04 -2.87 34.56
CA THR A 202 8.36 -2.25 34.73
C THR A 202 8.24 -0.73 34.81
N VAL A 203 7.50 -0.12 33.91
CA VAL A 203 7.24 1.34 33.91
C VAL A 203 6.56 1.75 35.21
N THR A 204 5.53 1.00 35.65
CA THR A 204 4.77 1.33 36.87
C THR A 204 5.64 1.26 38.14
N ARG A 205 6.56 0.28 38.23
CA ARG A 205 7.54 0.18 39.33
C ARG A 205 8.51 1.35 39.31
N ASN A 206 9.03 1.70 38.14
CA ASN A 206 9.97 2.82 37.98
C ASN A 206 9.34 4.19 38.34
N GLU A 207 8.02 4.31 38.21
CA GLU A 207 7.25 5.48 38.68
C GLU A 207 7.11 5.53 40.21
N GLY A 208 7.60 4.54 40.95
CA GLY A 208 7.52 4.48 42.41
C GLY A 208 6.13 4.17 42.96
N LYS A 209 5.28 3.53 42.18
CA LYS A 209 3.94 3.13 42.65
C LYS A 209 4.05 2.02 43.70
N PRO A 210 3.15 1.99 44.72
CA PRO A 210 3.14 0.94 45.72
C PRO A 210 2.96 -0.44 45.09
N GLU A 211 3.72 -1.45 45.51
CA GLU A 211 3.69 -2.79 44.95
C GLU A 211 2.28 -3.39 44.95
N ALA A 212 1.51 -3.16 46.01
CA ALA A 212 0.13 -3.62 46.13
C ALA A 212 -0.84 -3.01 45.11
N ALA A 213 -0.48 -1.87 44.48
CA ALA A 213 -1.29 -1.19 43.49
C ALA A 213 -0.89 -1.49 42.04
N ILE A 214 0.31 -2.07 41.84
CA ILE A 214 0.88 -2.28 40.48
C ILE A 214 -0.07 -3.10 39.62
N GLY A 215 -0.58 -4.24 40.09
CA GLY A 215 -1.46 -5.09 39.29
C GLY A 215 -2.69 -4.34 38.74
N LYS A 216 -3.37 -3.59 39.62
CA LYS A 216 -4.58 -2.84 39.24
C LYS A 216 -4.24 -1.68 38.27
N ILE A 217 -3.09 -1.02 38.44
CA ILE A 217 -2.64 0.04 37.52
C ILE A 217 -2.32 -0.55 36.16
N VAL A 218 -1.59 -1.66 36.13
CA VAL A 218 -1.24 -2.37 34.89
C VAL A 218 -2.48 -2.84 34.14
N ASP A 219 -3.47 -3.42 34.84
CA ASP A 219 -4.74 -3.80 34.21
C ASP A 219 -5.45 -2.61 33.54
N GLY A 220 -5.47 -1.46 34.20
CA GLY A 220 -5.99 -0.23 33.61
C GLY A 220 -5.21 0.25 32.38
N ARG A 221 -3.88 0.15 32.42
CA ARG A 221 -3.01 0.54 31.30
C ARG A 221 -3.15 -0.40 30.11
N VAL A 222 -3.31 -1.71 30.34
CA VAL A 222 -3.60 -2.69 29.28
C VAL A 222 -4.93 -2.38 28.59
N GLN A 223 -5.95 -1.85 29.31
CA GLN A 223 -7.16 -1.37 28.64
C GLN A 223 -6.88 -0.14 27.75
N GLY A 224 -5.96 0.74 28.15
CA GLY A 224 -5.47 1.82 27.27
C GLY A 224 -4.81 1.28 26.02
N PHE A 225 -3.90 0.31 26.16
CA PHE A 225 -3.25 -0.36 25.03
C PHE A 225 -4.25 -0.94 24.01
N PHE A 226 -5.31 -1.61 24.47
CA PHE A 226 -6.35 -2.08 23.55
C PHE A 226 -7.08 -0.95 22.83
N LYS A 227 -7.28 0.20 23.48
CA LYS A 227 -7.87 1.38 22.81
C LYS A 227 -6.95 1.97 21.74
N ASP A 228 -5.65 1.75 21.82
CA ASP A 228 -4.71 2.22 20.81
C ASP A 228 -4.67 1.28 19.60
N ILE A 229 -4.79 -0.04 19.79
CA ILE A 229 -4.52 -1.02 18.74
C ILE A 229 -5.75 -1.76 18.21
N CYS A 230 -6.90 -1.78 18.93
CA CYS A 230 -8.09 -2.53 18.55
C CYS A 230 -9.19 -1.59 18.03
N LEU A 231 -9.58 -1.74 16.78
CA LEU A 231 -10.56 -0.88 16.11
C LEU A 231 -11.84 -0.67 16.92
N LEU A 232 -12.44 -1.73 17.43
CA LEU A 232 -13.70 -1.65 18.18
C LEU A 232 -13.57 -0.91 19.52
N GLU A 233 -12.37 -0.86 20.10
CA GLU A 233 -12.10 -0.19 21.37
C GLU A 233 -11.68 1.27 21.21
N GLN A 234 -11.26 1.66 20.01
CA GLN A 234 -10.78 3.01 19.73
C GLN A 234 -11.87 4.05 19.96
N PRO A 235 -11.52 5.22 20.53
CA PRO A 235 -12.39 6.40 20.49
C PRO A 235 -12.68 6.76 19.04
N TYR A 236 -13.95 6.98 18.71
CA TYR A 236 -14.35 7.28 17.34
C TYR A 236 -13.85 8.67 16.91
N ALA A 237 -13.21 8.76 15.75
CA ALA A 237 -12.53 9.98 15.30
C ALA A 237 -13.44 11.22 15.17
N LYS A 238 -14.75 11.03 14.91
CA LYS A 238 -15.72 12.14 14.82
C LYS A 238 -16.39 12.49 16.16
N ASP A 239 -16.35 11.56 17.14
CA ASP A 239 -16.90 11.74 18.50
C ASP A 239 -16.14 10.84 19.48
N ASP A 240 -15.12 11.38 20.12
CA ASP A 240 -14.22 10.68 21.04
C ASP A 240 -14.89 10.18 22.34
N LYS A 241 -16.13 10.60 22.60
CA LYS A 241 -16.93 10.11 23.74
C LYS A 241 -17.51 8.73 23.50
N GLN A 242 -17.55 8.28 22.27
CA GLN A 242 -18.03 6.97 21.88
C GLN A 242 -16.89 6.11 21.33
N SER A 243 -16.91 4.80 21.63
CA SER A 243 -16.03 3.87 20.93
C SER A 243 -16.61 3.51 19.55
N VAL A 244 -15.74 3.02 18.64
CA VAL A 244 -16.20 2.49 17.35
C VAL A 244 -17.29 1.42 17.54
N ALA A 245 -17.14 0.52 18.53
CA ALA A 245 -18.17 -0.47 18.85
C ALA A 245 -19.53 0.15 19.18
N GLN A 246 -19.56 1.28 19.91
CA GLN A 246 -20.80 1.99 20.22
C GLN A 246 -21.42 2.64 18.99
N VAL A 247 -20.58 3.23 18.11
CA VAL A 247 -21.03 3.90 16.88
C VAL A 247 -21.63 2.93 15.88
N ILE A 248 -21.02 1.77 15.68
CA ILE A 248 -21.54 0.76 14.74
C ILE A 248 -22.82 0.08 15.24
N GLY A 249 -23.06 0.08 16.55
CA GLY A 249 -24.29 -0.43 17.19
C GLY A 249 -24.57 -1.89 16.89
N LYS A 250 -25.60 -2.17 16.07
CA LYS A 250 -25.98 -3.55 15.65
C LYS A 250 -25.26 -4.02 14.39
N SER A 251 -24.54 -3.14 13.69
CA SER A 251 -23.77 -3.48 12.52
C SER A 251 -22.49 -4.20 12.94
N THR A 252 -21.88 -4.93 12.02
CA THR A 252 -20.66 -5.69 12.29
C THR A 252 -19.62 -5.34 11.22
N ILE A 253 -18.39 -5.00 11.64
CA ILE A 253 -17.24 -4.96 10.76
C ILE A 253 -16.81 -6.41 10.52
N VAL A 254 -16.96 -6.89 9.29
CA VAL A 254 -16.62 -8.27 8.90
C VAL A 254 -15.11 -8.38 8.70
N SER A 255 -14.55 -7.45 7.94
CA SER A 255 -13.12 -7.37 7.65
C SER A 255 -12.74 -5.94 7.24
N TYR A 256 -11.46 -5.64 7.40
CA TYR A 256 -10.88 -4.41 6.86
C TYR A 256 -9.41 -4.65 6.49
N SER A 257 -8.89 -3.81 5.62
CA SER A 257 -7.46 -3.71 5.35
C SER A 257 -7.07 -2.26 5.18
N GLN A 258 -5.88 -1.93 5.66
CA GLN A 258 -5.25 -0.64 5.46
C GLN A 258 -3.85 -0.86 4.90
N VAL A 259 -3.52 -0.12 3.85
CA VAL A 259 -2.19 -0.11 3.22
C VAL A 259 -1.76 1.34 3.08
N GLU A 260 -0.54 1.64 3.49
CA GLU A 260 0.02 2.99 3.42
C GLU A 260 1.45 3.02 2.90
N ILE A 261 1.85 4.17 2.38
CA ILE A 261 3.24 4.50 2.05
C ILE A 261 3.89 5.10 3.29
N GLY A 262 5.08 4.63 3.61
CA GLY A 262 5.86 5.08 4.78
C GLY A 262 6.62 3.96 5.41
#